data_c50e8f0ae633b7ea854c3e57d44ef964
#
_entry.id   c50e8f0ae633b7ea854c3e57d44ef964
#
_cell.length_a   1.000
_cell.length_b   1.000
_cell.length_c   1.000
_cell.angle_alpha   90.00
_cell.angle_beta   90.00
_cell.angle_gamma   90.00
#
_symmetry.space_group_name_H-M   'P 1'
#
loop_
_entity.id
_entity.type
_entity.pdbx_description
1 polymer ?
#
loop_
_entity_poly.entity_id
_entity_poly.type
_entity_poly.pdbx_seq_one_letter_code
_entity_poly.pdbx_strand_id
1 'polypeptide(L)'
;MSIDKQFHGDLEAVSKGTMLTAMTAVKGSAGYVAIEQVTGTLAGRAGTFALQHTGTMARGVPQLSVIVVPDSGTEELAGLAGMMTIIIEGGKHSYEFEYTV
;
A
#
# COMPACT_ATOMS: atom_id res chain seq x y z
N MET A 1 -14.30 -0.85 5.00
CA MET A 1 -13.51 -2.06 5.32
C MET A 1 -12.18 -1.62 5.93
N SER A 2 -11.79 -2.24 7.02
CA SER A 2 -10.54 -1.89 7.69
C SER A 2 -9.39 -2.73 7.16
N ILE A 3 -8.18 -2.16 7.22
CA ILE A 3 -6.93 -2.81 6.86
C ILE A 3 -6.07 -2.92 8.11
N ASP A 4 -5.48 -4.09 8.32
CA ASP A 4 -4.55 -4.34 9.42
C ASP A 4 -3.50 -5.31 8.89
N LYS A 5 -2.25 -4.83 8.74
CA LYS A 5 -1.18 -5.60 8.10
C LYS A 5 0.11 -5.53 8.88
N GLN A 6 0.97 -6.53 8.64
CA GLN A 6 2.36 -6.54 9.09
C GLN A 6 3.27 -6.64 7.87
N PHE A 7 4.34 -5.87 7.88
CA PHE A 7 5.38 -5.92 6.85
C PHE A 7 6.66 -6.47 7.46
N HIS A 8 7.37 -7.29 6.71
CA HIS A 8 8.65 -7.87 7.11
C HIS A 8 9.68 -7.67 6.01
N GLY A 9 10.94 -7.53 6.40
CA GLY A 9 12.06 -7.27 5.49
C GLY A 9 12.67 -5.92 5.79
N ASP A 10 13.11 -5.18 4.75
CA ASP A 10 13.65 -3.83 4.93
C ASP A 10 12.61 -2.90 5.55
N LEU A 11 11.33 -3.16 5.30
CA LEU A 11 10.22 -2.52 5.98
C LEU A 11 9.72 -3.48 7.04
N GLU A 12 9.98 -3.17 8.31
CA GLU A 12 9.45 -3.87 9.48
C GLU A 12 8.44 -2.96 10.13
N ALA A 13 7.15 -3.23 9.91
CA ALA A 13 6.12 -2.29 10.30
C ALA A 13 4.77 -2.96 10.48
N VAL A 14 3.87 -2.22 11.12
CA VAL A 14 2.45 -2.56 11.17
C VAL A 14 1.68 -1.44 10.51
N SER A 15 0.53 -1.76 9.94
CA SER A 15 -0.30 -0.74 9.33
C SER A 15 -1.76 -0.92 9.69
N LYS A 16 -2.48 0.18 9.65
CA LYS A 16 -3.94 0.22 9.81
C LYS A 16 -4.51 1.22 8.82
N GLY A 17 -5.65 0.89 8.26
CA GLY A 17 -6.27 1.78 7.29
C GLY A 17 -7.71 1.44 7.00
N THR A 18 -8.25 2.13 6.02
CA THR A 18 -9.63 1.99 5.58
C THR A 18 -9.66 1.86 4.06
N MET A 19 -10.48 0.94 3.57
CA MET A 19 -10.68 0.69 2.16
C MET A 19 -12.15 0.96 1.80
N LEU A 20 -12.35 1.64 0.68
CA LEU A 20 -13.66 1.83 0.07
C LEU A 20 -13.68 1.12 -1.27
N THR A 21 -14.75 0.38 -1.52
CA THR A 21 -14.89 -0.39 -2.74
C THR A 21 -16.15 0.01 -3.50
N ALA A 22 -16.09 -0.14 -4.82
CA ALA A 22 -17.24 0.05 -5.69
C ALA A 22 -17.39 -1.16 -6.59
N MET A 23 -18.54 -1.77 -6.57
CA MET A 23 -18.91 -2.87 -7.46
C MET A 23 -19.81 -2.34 -8.56
N THR A 24 -19.71 -2.94 -9.75
CA THR A 24 -20.51 -2.53 -10.90
C THR A 24 -21.45 -3.65 -11.34
N ALA A 25 -22.35 -3.34 -12.26
CA ALA A 25 -23.25 -4.32 -12.84
C ALA A 25 -22.54 -5.29 -13.80
N VAL A 26 -21.31 -4.97 -14.20
CA VAL A 26 -20.53 -5.84 -15.09
C VAL A 26 -19.68 -6.78 -14.23
N LYS A 27 -19.86 -8.08 -14.44
CA LYS A 27 -19.11 -9.10 -13.71
C LYS A 27 -17.61 -8.94 -13.97
N GLY A 28 -16.82 -8.96 -12.89
CA GLY A 28 -15.37 -8.81 -12.98
C GLY A 28 -14.89 -7.37 -13.08
N SER A 29 -15.79 -6.39 -12.95
CA SER A 29 -15.43 -4.98 -12.94
C SER A 29 -15.71 -4.36 -11.57
N ALA A 30 -14.71 -3.74 -10.98
CA ALA A 30 -14.79 -3.13 -9.64
C ALA A 30 -13.67 -2.13 -9.46
N GLY A 31 -13.78 -1.31 -8.44
CA GLY A 31 -12.71 -0.39 -8.08
C GLY A 31 -12.60 -0.27 -6.56
N TYR A 32 -11.42 0.11 -6.09
CA TYR A 32 -11.23 0.43 -4.68
C TYR A 32 -10.18 1.51 -4.50
N VAL A 33 -10.29 2.22 -3.38
CA VAL A 33 -9.26 3.12 -2.90
C VAL A 33 -9.03 2.84 -1.42
N ALA A 34 -7.82 3.06 -0.94
CA ALA A 34 -7.51 2.84 0.47
C ALA A 34 -6.40 3.79 0.92
N ILE A 35 -6.46 4.18 2.19
CA ILE A 35 -5.38 4.88 2.87
C ILE A 35 -4.95 4.01 4.05
N GLU A 36 -3.65 3.80 4.16
CA GLU A 36 -3.04 2.91 5.14
C GLU A 36 -1.96 3.68 5.89
N GLN A 37 -2.07 3.76 7.22
CA GLN A 37 -1.06 4.39 8.06
C GLN A 37 -0.07 3.32 8.51
N VAL A 38 1.20 3.51 8.18
CA VAL A 38 2.28 2.55 8.45
C VAL A 38 3.16 3.09 9.57
N THR A 39 3.45 2.26 10.56
CA THR A 39 4.29 2.61 11.70
C THR A 39 5.35 1.53 11.89
N GLY A 40 6.62 1.91 11.91
CA GLY A 40 7.71 0.97 12.11
C GLY A 40 9.04 1.51 11.63
N THR A 41 9.84 0.61 11.04
CA THR A 41 11.17 0.98 10.52
C THR A 41 11.29 0.60 9.05
N LEU A 42 11.97 1.44 8.30
CA LEU A 42 12.33 1.19 6.91
C LEU A 42 13.84 1.34 6.78
N ALA A 43 14.52 0.22 6.48
CA ALA A 43 15.98 0.16 6.41
C ALA A 43 16.65 0.75 7.66
N GLY A 44 16.09 0.45 8.85
CA GLY A 44 16.61 0.91 10.13
C GLY A 44 16.18 2.31 10.55
N ARG A 45 15.41 3.02 9.74
CA ARG A 45 14.90 4.36 10.07
C ARG A 45 13.49 4.26 10.61
N ALA A 46 13.27 4.76 11.81
CA ALA A 46 11.97 4.69 12.48
C ALA A 46 11.10 5.88 12.14
N GLY A 47 9.80 5.63 12.01
CA GLY A 47 8.83 6.68 11.76
C GLY A 47 7.49 6.14 11.28
N THR A 48 6.68 7.03 10.76
CA THR A 48 5.38 6.69 10.18
C THR A 48 5.23 7.31 8.80
N PHE A 49 4.38 6.73 7.99
CA PHE A 49 4.00 7.31 6.70
C PHE A 49 2.67 6.71 6.26
N ALA A 50 2.08 7.29 5.23
CA ALA A 50 0.82 6.80 4.68
C ALA A 50 1.04 6.23 3.28
N LEU A 51 0.37 5.13 2.98
CA LEU A 51 0.28 4.55 1.64
C LEU A 51 -1.13 4.80 1.10
N GLN A 52 -1.19 5.18 -0.16
CA GLN A 52 -2.44 5.34 -0.89
C GLN A 52 -2.54 4.26 -1.95
N HIS A 53 -3.60 3.46 -1.87
CA HIS A 53 -3.90 2.40 -2.81
C HIS A 53 -5.01 2.82 -3.76
N THR A 54 -4.83 2.54 -5.03
CA THR A 54 -5.87 2.71 -6.04
C THR A 54 -5.87 1.45 -6.89
N GLY A 55 -6.99 0.77 -6.95
CA GLY A 55 -7.08 -0.46 -7.73
C GLY A 55 -8.37 -0.52 -8.52
N THR A 56 -8.26 -1.08 -9.72
CA THR A 56 -9.43 -1.38 -10.55
C THR A 56 -9.33 -2.78 -11.09
N MET A 57 -10.47 -3.38 -11.34
CA MET A 57 -10.57 -4.59 -12.12
C MET A 57 -11.57 -4.32 -13.25
N ALA A 58 -11.11 -4.43 -14.48
CA ALA A 58 -11.94 -4.21 -15.66
C ALA A 58 -12.10 -5.55 -16.38
N ARG A 59 -13.29 -6.15 -16.23
CA ARG A 59 -13.62 -7.45 -16.84
C ARG A 59 -12.56 -8.52 -16.58
N GLY A 60 -12.09 -8.58 -15.30
CA GLY A 60 -11.09 -9.54 -14.88
C GLY A 60 -9.65 -9.10 -15.04
N VAL A 61 -9.38 -7.92 -15.59
CA VAL A 61 -8.02 -7.39 -15.75
C VAL A 61 -7.72 -6.44 -14.59
N PRO A 62 -6.79 -6.79 -13.69
CA PRO A 62 -6.48 -5.94 -12.54
C PRO A 62 -5.47 -4.85 -12.88
N GLN A 63 -5.61 -3.68 -12.23
CA GLN A 63 -4.61 -2.63 -12.19
C GLN A 63 -4.53 -2.12 -10.77
N LEU A 64 -3.32 -2.01 -10.24
CA LEU A 64 -3.08 -1.60 -8.85
C LEU A 64 -1.97 -0.58 -8.81
N SER A 65 -2.18 0.50 -8.08
CA SER A 65 -1.17 1.52 -7.79
C SER A 65 -1.10 1.74 -6.29
N VAL A 66 0.10 1.68 -5.73
CA VAL A 66 0.35 1.97 -4.31
C VAL A 66 1.48 2.97 -4.23
N ILE A 67 1.22 4.13 -3.65
CA ILE A 67 2.22 5.20 -3.53
C ILE A 67 2.30 5.68 -2.08
N VAL A 68 3.47 6.23 -1.72
CA VAL A 68 3.63 6.98 -0.47
C VAL A 68 2.94 8.32 -0.65
N VAL A 69 2.04 8.67 0.27
CA VAL A 69 1.40 10.00 0.24
C VAL A 69 2.48 11.06 0.45
N PRO A 70 2.58 12.07 -0.44
CA PRO A 70 3.59 13.12 -0.29
C PRO A 70 3.53 13.78 1.08
N ASP A 71 4.70 13.99 1.67
CA ASP A 71 4.88 14.65 2.96
C ASP A 71 4.21 13.93 4.14
N SER A 72 3.92 12.64 4.01
CA SER A 72 3.34 11.85 5.10
C SER A 72 4.39 11.24 6.03
N GLY A 73 5.66 11.21 5.63
CA GLY A 73 6.72 10.64 6.45
C GLY A 73 7.02 11.49 7.68
N THR A 74 7.25 10.83 8.82
CA THR A 74 7.58 11.49 10.08
C THR A 74 8.89 10.99 10.62
N GLU A 75 9.48 11.75 11.54
CA GLU A 75 10.73 11.41 12.23
C GLU A 75 11.83 11.08 11.23
N GLU A 76 12.45 9.91 11.29
CA GLU A 76 13.53 9.53 10.38
C GLU A 76 13.05 9.25 8.95
N LEU A 77 11.73 9.18 8.75
CA LEU A 77 11.11 8.97 7.44
C LEU A 77 10.57 10.27 6.82
N ALA A 78 10.88 11.41 7.40
CA ALA A 78 10.52 12.70 6.81
C ALA A 78 11.15 12.81 5.42
N GLY A 79 10.35 13.24 4.43
CA GLY A 79 10.78 13.31 3.03
C GLY A 79 10.64 12.02 2.25
N LEU A 80 10.15 10.95 2.86
CA LEU A 80 9.95 9.67 2.18
C LEU A 80 9.00 9.85 0.99
N ALA A 81 9.43 9.34 -0.16
CA ALA A 81 8.61 9.26 -1.36
C ALA A 81 8.85 7.91 -2.01
N GLY A 82 7.86 7.37 -2.70
CA GLY A 82 8.04 6.12 -3.37
C GLY A 82 6.76 5.45 -3.80
N MET A 83 6.92 4.26 -4.35
CA MET A 83 5.82 3.42 -4.81
C MET A 83 6.08 1.97 -4.45
N MET A 84 5.01 1.23 -4.28
CA MET A 84 5.07 -0.19 -3.94
C MET A 84 4.37 -0.99 -5.03
N THR A 85 4.99 -2.09 -5.45
CA THR A 85 4.38 -3.05 -6.35
C THR A 85 4.02 -4.30 -5.56
N ILE A 86 2.77 -4.71 -5.64
CA ILE A 86 2.30 -5.94 -4.98
C ILE A 86 2.39 -7.07 -5.98
N ILE A 87 3.04 -8.15 -5.59
CA ILE A 87 3.24 -9.33 -6.43
C ILE A 87 2.44 -10.48 -5.83
N ILE A 88 1.61 -11.11 -6.66
CA ILE A 88 0.81 -12.27 -6.26
C ILE A 88 1.19 -13.42 -7.17
N GLU A 89 1.85 -14.43 -6.60
CA GLU A 89 2.29 -15.63 -7.33
C GLU A 89 2.01 -16.87 -6.51
N GLY A 90 1.36 -17.86 -7.12
CA GLY A 90 1.10 -19.15 -6.46
C GLY A 90 0.37 -19.03 -5.13
N GLY A 91 -0.50 -18.06 -4.99
CA GLY A 91 -1.22 -17.80 -3.73
C GLY A 91 -0.41 -17.05 -2.67
N LYS A 92 0.83 -16.66 -2.99
CA LYS A 92 1.68 -15.88 -2.09
C LYS A 92 1.67 -14.42 -2.48
N HIS A 93 1.62 -13.55 -1.47
CA HIS A 93 1.72 -12.11 -1.64
C HIS A 93 3.09 -11.63 -1.23
N SER A 94 3.75 -10.91 -2.10
CA SER A 94 5.01 -10.22 -1.82
C SER A 94 4.92 -8.80 -2.34
N TYR A 95 5.95 -7.99 -2.06
CA TYR A 95 5.96 -6.61 -2.54
C TYR A 95 7.38 -6.17 -2.87
N GLU A 96 7.47 -5.21 -3.78
CA GLU A 96 8.69 -4.46 -4.05
C GLU A 96 8.43 -3.00 -3.73
N PHE A 97 9.32 -2.38 -2.97
CA PHE A 97 9.17 -1.00 -2.55
C PHE A 97 10.33 -0.18 -3.08
N GLU A 98 10.05 0.72 -4.03
CA GLU A 98 11.01 1.68 -4.53
C GLU A 98 10.80 3.00 -3.82
N TYR A 99 11.82 3.50 -3.13
CA TYR A 99 11.68 4.69 -2.31
C TYR A 99 12.95 5.52 -2.26
N THR A 100 12.76 6.80 -1.92
CA THR A 100 13.84 7.73 -1.56
C THR A 100 13.48 8.42 -0.26
N VAL A 101 14.50 8.71 0.53
CA VAL A 101 14.32 9.39 1.81
C VAL A 101 15.17 10.66 1.83
#